data_1d5344a156dacb0cf39d3ea791227c7f
#
_entry.id   1d5344a156dacb0cf39d3ea791227c7f
#
_cell.length_a   1.000
_cell.length_b   1.000
_cell.length_c   1.000
_cell.angle_alpha   90.00
_cell.angle_beta   90.00
_cell.angle_gamma   90.00
#
_symmetry.space_group_name_H-M   'P 1'
#
loop_
_entity.id
_entity.type
_entity.pdbx_description
1 polymer ?
#
loop_
_entity_poly.entity_id
_entity_poly.type
_entity_poly.pdbx_seq_one_letter_code
_entity_poly.pdbx_strand_id
1 'polypeptide(L)'
;MSGDVKRKRPYRSERRREQAEQTRGRILDAAGELFVDGGFAGTSVAAIASRAGVSAETVYQAFGSKPALLAALVQRAARLGRQAPIPEQAGPQAVAAESDQRTQLQLFAADIVRRLERVGPLMAVVDAAAVSEPAIAELQRGTDKARRAGLAEFVDALSARGPLAVDRAVAVDTVWALASPDLQQLLMRRRGWSRSAYTTWLAESLARILLPG
;
A
#
# COMPACT_ATOMS: atom_id res chain seq x y z
N MET A 1 54.37 -11.71 -17.19
CA MET A 1 53.11 -12.41 -17.51
C MET A 1 52.27 -12.45 -16.26
N SER A 2 51.31 -11.57 -16.15
CA SER A 2 50.41 -11.55 -14.98
C SER A 2 48.99 -11.39 -15.48
N GLY A 3 48.21 -12.47 -15.39
CA GLY A 3 46.92 -12.67 -16.01
C GLY A 3 45.80 -11.97 -15.29
N ASP A 4 45.01 -11.30 -16.04
CA ASP A 4 43.73 -10.65 -15.77
C ASP A 4 42.64 -11.69 -15.40
N VAL A 5 42.28 -11.86 -14.13
CA VAL A 5 41.24 -12.79 -13.64
C VAL A 5 40.30 -12.15 -12.61
N LYS A 6 39.93 -10.88 -12.68
CA LYS A 6 39.06 -10.29 -11.64
C LYS A 6 37.84 -9.48 -12.09
N ARG A 7 37.34 -9.57 -13.33
CA ARG A 7 36.19 -8.77 -13.80
C ARG A 7 34.85 -9.49 -14.01
N LYS A 8 34.74 -10.81 -13.75
CA LYS A 8 33.51 -11.59 -14.04
C LYS A 8 32.50 -11.73 -12.86
N ARG A 9 32.84 -11.37 -11.61
CA ARG A 9 31.99 -11.56 -10.44
C ARG A 9 30.82 -10.53 -10.29
N PRO A 10 30.98 -9.20 -10.50
CA PRO A 10 29.89 -8.24 -10.30
C PRO A 10 28.72 -8.44 -11.28
N TYR A 11 29.00 -8.61 -12.57
CA TYR A 11 27.98 -8.74 -13.63
C TYR A 11 27.07 -9.98 -13.48
N ARG A 12 27.60 -11.11 -13.01
CA ARG A 12 26.79 -12.31 -12.75
C ARG A 12 25.90 -12.17 -11.52
N SER A 13 26.28 -11.35 -10.53
CA SER A 13 25.46 -11.09 -9.35
C SER A 13 24.32 -10.15 -9.67
N GLU A 14 24.54 -9.12 -10.47
CA GLU A 14 23.49 -8.18 -10.92
C GLU A 14 22.41 -8.89 -11.73
N ARG A 15 22.78 -9.66 -12.76
CA ARG A 15 21.82 -10.43 -13.56
C ARG A 15 21.00 -11.42 -12.71
N ARG A 16 21.63 -12.06 -11.71
CA ARG A 16 20.89 -12.95 -10.78
C ARG A 16 19.90 -12.18 -9.91
N ARG A 17 20.26 -10.99 -9.45
CA ARG A 17 19.36 -10.12 -8.68
C ARG A 17 18.19 -9.66 -9.54
N GLU A 18 18.45 -9.16 -10.73
CA GLU A 18 17.41 -8.75 -11.67
C GLU A 18 16.45 -9.89 -12.01
N GLN A 19 16.96 -11.09 -12.25
CA GLN A 19 16.14 -12.27 -12.52
C GLN A 19 15.31 -12.69 -11.31
N ALA A 20 15.87 -12.60 -10.10
CA ALA A 20 15.16 -12.88 -8.86
C ALA A 20 14.04 -11.83 -8.63
N GLU A 21 14.30 -10.55 -8.89
CA GLU A 21 13.29 -9.47 -8.79
C GLU A 21 12.17 -9.64 -9.83
N GLN A 22 12.50 -9.99 -11.07
CA GLN A 22 11.51 -10.30 -12.10
C GLN A 22 10.64 -11.50 -11.71
N THR A 23 11.26 -12.57 -11.19
CA THR A 23 10.54 -13.75 -10.71
C THR A 23 9.64 -13.40 -9.53
N ARG A 24 10.15 -12.62 -8.57
CA ARG A 24 9.37 -12.11 -7.43
C ARG A 24 8.18 -11.26 -7.90
N GLY A 25 8.36 -10.41 -8.90
CA GLY A 25 7.29 -9.62 -9.53
C GLY A 25 6.19 -10.50 -10.11
N ARG A 26 6.53 -11.50 -10.94
CA ARG A 26 5.57 -12.45 -11.52
C ARG A 26 4.76 -13.21 -10.46
N ILE A 27 5.42 -13.65 -9.38
CA ILE A 27 4.72 -14.33 -8.28
C ILE A 27 3.72 -13.39 -7.61
N LEU A 28 4.11 -12.13 -7.35
CA LEU A 28 3.22 -11.13 -6.75
C LEU A 28 2.04 -10.78 -7.67
N ASP A 29 2.24 -10.70 -8.99
CA ASP A 29 1.15 -10.43 -9.94
C ASP A 29 0.15 -11.58 -9.94
N ALA A 30 0.63 -12.83 -10.09
CA ALA A 30 -0.19 -14.03 -10.04
C ALA A 30 -0.96 -14.17 -8.71
N ALA A 31 -0.29 -13.88 -7.58
CA ALA A 31 -0.90 -13.93 -6.26
C ALA A 31 -2.00 -12.86 -6.10
N GLY A 32 -1.77 -11.65 -6.64
CA GLY A 32 -2.74 -10.55 -6.58
C GLY A 32 -4.06 -10.89 -7.26
N GLU A 33 -3.98 -11.44 -8.48
CA GLU A 33 -5.15 -11.89 -9.21
C GLU A 33 -5.90 -12.99 -8.44
N LEU A 34 -5.20 -14.06 -8.05
CA LEU A 34 -5.80 -15.21 -7.40
C LEU A 34 -6.39 -14.90 -6.01
N PHE A 35 -5.73 -14.05 -5.21
CA PHE A 35 -6.26 -13.66 -3.92
C PHE A 35 -7.50 -12.77 -4.03
N VAL A 36 -7.54 -11.85 -5.01
CA VAL A 36 -8.71 -10.98 -5.21
C VAL A 36 -9.90 -11.78 -5.72
N ASP A 37 -9.67 -12.75 -6.63
CA ASP A 37 -10.75 -13.55 -7.25
C ASP A 37 -11.23 -14.68 -6.32
N GLY A 38 -10.30 -15.39 -5.67
CA GLY A 38 -10.60 -16.62 -4.90
C GLY A 38 -10.52 -16.49 -3.39
N GLY A 39 -10.13 -15.31 -2.88
CA GLY A 39 -9.87 -15.10 -1.47
C GLY A 39 -8.60 -15.80 -0.97
N PHE A 40 -8.25 -15.58 0.31
CA PHE A 40 -7.08 -16.19 0.90
C PHE A 40 -7.21 -17.72 1.01
N ALA A 41 -8.32 -18.23 1.54
CA ALA A 41 -8.53 -19.66 1.75
C ALA A 41 -8.58 -20.44 0.41
N GLY A 42 -9.27 -19.90 -0.60
CA GLY A 42 -9.45 -20.52 -1.92
C GLY A 42 -8.19 -20.51 -2.79
N THR A 43 -7.14 -19.78 -2.41
CA THR A 43 -5.91 -19.66 -3.19
C THR A 43 -4.80 -20.55 -2.61
N SER A 44 -4.26 -21.49 -3.40
CA SER A 44 -3.12 -22.33 -3.00
C SER A 44 -1.78 -21.78 -3.53
N VAL A 45 -0.68 -22.06 -2.83
CA VAL A 45 0.68 -21.71 -3.30
C VAL A 45 0.99 -22.43 -4.62
N ALA A 46 0.48 -23.64 -4.83
CA ALA A 46 0.66 -24.39 -6.06
C ALA A 46 -0.03 -23.69 -7.25
N ALA A 47 -1.27 -23.15 -7.06
CA ALA A 47 -1.96 -22.38 -8.08
C ALA A 47 -1.22 -21.09 -8.44
N ILE A 48 -0.69 -20.38 -7.44
CA ILE A 48 0.13 -19.16 -7.64
C ILE A 48 1.41 -19.51 -8.42
N ALA A 49 2.11 -20.57 -8.04
CA ALA A 49 3.32 -21.04 -8.71
C ALA A 49 3.07 -21.39 -10.18
N SER A 50 2.02 -22.16 -10.44
CA SER A 50 1.58 -22.51 -11.80
C SER A 50 1.29 -21.26 -12.65
N ARG A 51 0.51 -20.31 -12.11
CA ARG A 51 0.18 -19.04 -12.79
C ARG A 51 1.42 -18.16 -13.05
N ALA A 52 2.38 -18.15 -12.13
CA ALA A 52 3.63 -17.39 -12.24
C ALA A 52 4.68 -18.08 -13.14
N GLY A 53 4.48 -19.32 -13.55
CA GLY A 53 5.45 -20.12 -14.32
C GLY A 53 6.70 -20.47 -13.52
N VAL A 54 6.52 -20.84 -12.23
CA VAL A 54 7.61 -21.26 -11.34
C VAL A 54 7.20 -22.49 -10.52
N SER A 55 8.14 -23.08 -9.76
CA SER A 55 7.81 -24.14 -8.80
C SER A 55 7.24 -23.58 -7.50
N ALA A 56 6.44 -24.37 -6.76
CA ALA A 56 5.97 -24.01 -5.42
C ALA A 56 7.15 -23.76 -4.46
N GLU A 57 8.24 -24.51 -4.60
CA GLU A 57 9.47 -24.30 -3.84
C GLU A 57 10.06 -22.91 -4.08
N THR A 58 10.07 -22.43 -5.33
CA THR A 58 10.51 -21.08 -5.67
C THR A 58 9.67 -20.02 -4.96
N VAL A 59 8.35 -20.22 -4.84
CA VAL A 59 7.47 -19.31 -4.10
C VAL A 59 7.81 -19.31 -2.61
N TYR A 60 8.00 -20.48 -2.01
CA TYR A 60 8.40 -20.58 -0.61
C TYR A 60 9.79 -20.00 -0.34
N GLN A 61 10.76 -20.20 -1.22
CA GLN A 61 12.09 -19.58 -1.11
C GLN A 61 12.02 -18.04 -1.18
N ALA A 62 11.14 -17.49 -2.02
CA ALA A 62 11.00 -16.04 -2.20
C ALA A 62 10.24 -15.34 -1.07
N PHE A 63 9.26 -16.01 -0.45
CA PHE A 63 8.31 -15.37 0.48
C PHE A 63 8.16 -16.09 1.83
N GLY A 64 8.62 -17.30 1.96
CA GLY A 64 8.55 -18.10 3.18
C GLY A 64 7.19 -18.77 3.42
N SER A 65 6.08 -18.01 3.30
CA SER A 65 4.72 -18.51 3.56
C SER A 65 3.66 -17.79 2.74
N LYS A 66 2.46 -18.38 2.65
CA LYS A 66 1.31 -17.73 1.99
C LYS A 66 0.88 -16.43 2.69
N PRO A 67 0.83 -16.32 4.03
CA PRO A 67 0.61 -15.03 4.70
C PRO A 67 1.68 -13.98 4.39
N ALA A 68 2.97 -14.36 4.38
CA ALA A 68 4.05 -13.44 4.06
C ALA A 68 4.01 -12.96 2.60
N LEU A 69 3.55 -13.81 1.68
CA LEU A 69 3.27 -13.43 0.29
C LEU A 69 2.16 -12.39 0.20
N LEU A 70 1.04 -12.56 0.93
CA LEU A 70 -0.04 -11.56 0.99
C LEU A 70 0.46 -10.26 1.62
N ALA A 71 1.27 -10.31 2.68
CA ALA A 71 1.89 -9.12 3.29
C ALA A 71 2.76 -8.35 2.28
N ALA A 72 3.61 -9.04 1.53
CA ALA A 72 4.44 -8.43 0.50
C ALA A 72 3.61 -7.79 -0.63
N LEU A 73 2.47 -8.39 -0.97
CA LEU A 73 1.53 -7.88 -1.96
C LEU A 73 0.85 -6.59 -1.49
N VAL A 74 0.36 -6.56 -0.24
CA VAL A 74 -0.22 -5.36 0.39
C VAL A 74 0.80 -4.22 0.44
N GLN A 75 2.04 -4.51 0.85
CA GLN A 75 3.12 -3.51 0.86
C GLN A 75 3.43 -2.96 -0.53
N ARG A 76 3.50 -3.83 -1.55
CA ARG A 76 3.73 -3.42 -2.95
C ARG A 76 2.60 -2.54 -3.45
N ALA A 77 1.36 -2.87 -3.15
CA ALA A 77 0.19 -2.09 -3.52
C ALA A 77 0.20 -0.70 -2.86
N ALA A 78 0.47 -0.62 -1.55
CA ALA A 78 0.58 0.62 -0.80
C ALA A 78 1.68 1.54 -1.34
N ARG A 79 2.80 0.97 -1.82
CA ARG A 79 3.89 1.71 -2.46
C ARG A 79 3.64 2.05 -3.93
N LEU A 80 2.47 1.76 -4.48
CA LEU A 80 2.14 1.92 -5.91
C LEU A 80 3.10 1.14 -6.84
N GLY A 81 3.62 0.00 -6.38
CA GLY A 81 4.62 -0.81 -7.10
C GLY A 81 6.03 -0.24 -7.09
N ARG A 82 6.29 0.85 -6.38
CA ARG A 82 7.61 1.51 -6.32
C ARG A 82 8.51 0.85 -5.25
N GLN A 83 9.82 0.87 -5.49
CA GLN A 83 10.83 0.38 -4.53
C GLN A 83 10.99 1.33 -3.34
N ALA A 84 10.95 2.65 -3.61
CA ALA A 84 11.13 3.67 -2.59
C ALA A 84 10.08 3.59 -1.48
N PRO A 85 10.44 3.82 -0.21
CA PRO A 85 9.51 4.01 0.89
C PRO A 85 8.47 5.08 0.58
N ILE A 86 7.27 4.97 1.17
CA ILE A 86 6.17 5.91 0.88
C ILE A 86 6.59 7.37 1.09
N PRO A 87 7.25 7.76 2.20
CA PRO A 87 7.64 9.15 2.43
C PRO A 87 8.64 9.72 1.39
N GLU A 88 9.40 8.84 0.73
CA GLU A 88 10.40 9.23 -0.28
C GLU A 88 9.81 9.37 -1.69
N GLN A 89 8.53 9.05 -1.87
CA GLN A 89 7.87 9.15 -3.18
C GLN A 89 7.40 10.58 -3.46
N ALA A 90 7.33 10.95 -4.73
CA ALA A 90 6.99 12.30 -5.17
C ALA A 90 5.64 12.83 -4.63
N GLY A 91 4.62 11.95 -4.48
CA GLY A 91 3.32 12.36 -3.93
C GLY A 91 3.43 12.83 -2.47
N PRO A 92 3.87 11.97 -1.53
CA PRO A 92 4.10 12.38 -0.14
C PRO A 92 5.10 13.53 0.02
N GLN A 93 6.15 13.60 -0.80
CA GLN A 93 7.08 14.74 -0.78
C GLN A 93 6.40 16.05 -1.20
N ALA A 94 5.55 16.03 -2.23
CA ALA A 94 4.77 17.21 -2.63
C ALA A 94 3.82 17.65 -1.52
N VAL A 95 3.15 16.71 -0.83
CA VAL A 95 2.31 17.00 0.34
C VAL A 95 3.12 17.65 1.46
N ALA A 96 4.31 17.11 1.77
CA ALA A 96 5.16 17.64 2.84
C ALA A 96 5.75 19.03 2.53
N ALA A 97 6.02 19.32 1.25
CA ALA A 97 6.58 20.59 0.80
C ALA A 97 5.54 21.74 0.72
N GLU A 98 4.24 21.40 0.63
CA GLU A 98 3.18 22.39 0.47
C GLU A 98 2.99 23.24 1.73
N SER A 99 2.83 24.52 1.56
CA SER A 99 2.68 25.51 2.63
C SER A 99 1.23 25.89 2.93
N ASP A 100 0.33 25.82 1.93
CA ASP A 100 -1.09 26.07 2.11
C ASP A 100 -1.81 24.79 2.54
N GLN A 101 -2.49 24.83 3.69
CA GLN A 101 -3.16 23.66 4.27
C GLN A 101 -4.26 23.08 3.36
N ARG A 102 -5.02 23.93 2.63
CA ARG A 102 -6.07 23.43 1.73
C ARG A 102 -5.48 22.71 0.53
N THR A 103 -4.46 23.26 -0.07
CA THR A 103 -3.71 22.63 -1.17
C THR A 103 -3.03 21.36 -0.70
N GLN A 104 -2.47 21.36 0.52
CA GLN A 104 -1.87 20.16 1.13
C GLN A 104 -2.89 19.01 1.28
N LEU A 105 -4.12 19.30 1.70
CA LEU A 105 -5.22 18.34 1.77
C LEU A 105 -5.64 17.82 0.39
N GLN A 106 -5.65 18.67 -0.63
CA GLN A 106 -5.93 18.26 -2.02
C GLN A 106 -4.86 17.29 -2.55
N LEU A 107 -3.59 17.61 -2.35
CA LEU A 107 -2.47 16.75 -2.74
C LEU A 107 -2.51 15.41 -1.98
N PHE A 108 -2.77 15.45 -0.68
CA PHE A 108 -2.95 14.26 0.14
C PHE A 108 -4.09 13.38 -0.38
N ALA A 109 -5.29 13.97 -0.62
CA ALA A 109 -6.43 13.24 -1.14
C ALA A 109 -6.13 12.58 -2.49
N ALA A 110 -5.45 13.29 -3.39
CA ALA A 110 -5.06 12.75 -4.68
C ALA A 110 -4.06 11.59 -4.57
N ASP A 111 -3.10 11.64 -3.64
CA ASP A 111 -2.13 10.57 -3.44
C ASP A 111 -2.74 9.35 -2.73
N ILE A 112 -3.49 9.59 -1.65
CA ILE A 112 -4.07 8.49 -0.85
C ILE A 112 -5.13 7.71 -1.64
N VAL A 113 -5.97 8.37 -2.43
CA VAL A 113 -6.99 7.71 -3.26
C VAL A 113 -6.36 6.73 -4.25
N ARG A 114 -5.25 7.09 -4.88
CA ARG A 114 -4.51 6.16 -5.76
C ARG A 114 -3.97 4.93 -5.02
N ARG A 115 -3.54 5.10 -3.76
CA ARG A 115 -3.07 3.98 -2.92
C ARG A 115 -4.22 3.10 -2.51
N LEU A 116 -5.33 3.68 -2.07
CA LEU A 116 -6.52 2.97 -1.66
C LEU A 116 -7.11 2.12 -2.79
N GLU A 117 -7.11 2.60 -4.04
CA GLU A 117 -7.56 1.83 -5.20
C GLU A 117 -6.77 0.52 -5.39
N ARG A 118 -5.47 0.55 -5.09
CA ARG A 118 -4.61 -0.64 -5.23
C ARG A 118 -4.64 -1.54 -4.00
N VAL A 119 -4.72 -0.94 -2.82
CA VAL A 119 -4.71 -1.66 -1.55
C VAL A 119 -6.09 -2.22 -1.20
N GLY A 120 -7.17 -1.49 -1.50
CA GLY A 120 -8.52 -1.83 -1.07
C GLY A 120 -8.97 -3.25 -1.39
N PRO A 121 -8.81 -3.76 -2.62
CA PRO A 121 -9.16 -5.15 -2.94
C PRO A 121 -8.40 -6.18 -2.09
N LEU A 122 -7.13 -5.90 -1.78
CA LEU A 122 -6.29 -6.78 -0.95
C LEU A 122 -6.65 -6.70 0.54
N MET A 123 -7.01 -5.50 1.02
CA MET A 123 -7.49 -5.35 2.40
C MET A 123 -8.79 -6.10 2.61
N ALA A 124 -9.71 -6.13 1.65
CA ALA A 124 -10.91 -6.96 1.74
C ALA A 124 -10.57 -8.47 1.86
N VAL A 125 -9.50 -8.94 1.21
CA VAL A 125 -8.99 -10.33 1.38
C VAL A 125 -8.41 -10.52 2.79
N VAL A 126 -7.62 -9.55 3.27
CA VAL A 126 -7.03 -9.57 4.62
C VAL A 126 -8.15 -9.61 5.66
N ASP A 127 -9.14 -8.71 5.59
CA ASP A 127 -10.23 -8.60 6.56
C ASP A 127 -11.07 -9.87 6.63
N ALA A 128 -11.41 -10.45 5.46
CA ALA A 128 -12.15 -11.71 5.41
C ALA A 128 -11.36 -12.89 6.01
N ALA A 129 -10.06 -12.95 5.77
CA ALA A 129 -9.21 -14.05 6.25
C ALA A 129 -8.77 -13.89 7.72
N ALA A 130 -8.68 -12.67 8.22
CA ALA A 130 -8.26 -12.39 9.60
C ALA A 130 -9.20 -13.00 10.66
N VAL A 131 -10.45 -13.27 10.29
CA VAL A 131 -11.44 -13.90 11.19
C VAL A 131 -11.03 -15.32 11.60
N SER A 132 -10.40 -16.08 10.68
CA SER A 132 -10.06 -17.50 10.87
C SER A 132 -8.56 -17.80 10.89
N GLU A 133 -7.73 -16.88 10.39
CA GLU A 133 -6.29 -17.07 10.18
C GLU A 133 -5.48 -16.15 11.10
N PRO A 134 -4.92 -16.63 12.22
CA PRO A 134 -4.19 -15.79 13.18
C PRO A 134 -3.02 -15.01 12.57
N ALA A 135 -2.31 -15.59 11.60
CA ALA A 135 -1.21 -14.92 10.91
C ALA A 135 -1.70 -13.74 10.04
N ILE A 136 -2.93 -13.82 9.51
CA ILE A 136 -3.54 -12.72 8.75
C ILE A 136 -4.12 -11.65 9.71
N ALA A 137 -4.66 -12.05 10.85
CA ALA A 137 -5.07 -11.10 11.89
C ALA A 137 -3.87 -10.27 12.39
N GLU A 138 -2.69 -10.87 12.53
CA GLU A 138 -1.47 -10.14 12.87
C GLU A 138 -1.04 -9.19 11.75
N LEU A 139 -1.10 -9.63 10.49
CA LEU A 139 -0.85 -8.78 9.33
C LEU A 139 -1.80 -7.57 9.31
N GLN A 140 -3.10 -7.77 9.56
CA GLN A 140 -4.11 -6.72 9.63
C GLN A 140 -3.73 -5.69 10.69
N ARG A 141 -3.50 -6.13 11.95
CA ARG A 141 -3.08 -5.23 13.05
C ARG A 141 -1.82 -4.44 12.73
N GLY A 142 -0.81 -5.09 12.13
CA GLY A 142 0.44 -4.44 11.72
C GLY A 142 0.22 -3.39 10.64
N THR A 143 -0.63 -3.68 9.66
CA THR A 143 -0.99 -2.75 8.58
C THR A 143 -1.75 -1.54 9.11
N ASP A 144 -2.73 -1.75 9.99
CA ASP A 144 -3.51 -0.67 10.61
C ASP A 144 -2.63 0.24 11.47
N LYS A 145 -1.72 -0.36 12.26
CA LYS A 145 -0.76 0.40 13.06
C LYS A 145 0.16 1.25 12.19
N ALA A 146 0.72 0.68 11.13
CA ALA A 146 1.61 1.40 10.22
C ALA A 146 0.87 2.52 9.47
N ARG A 147 -0.37 2.26 9.02
CA ARG A 147 -1.22 3.25 8.37
C ARG A 147 -1.55 4.40 9.31
N ARG A 148 -1.97 4.11 10.56
CA ARG A 148 -2.26 5.14 11.56
C ARG A 148 -1.04 6.00 11.88
N ALA A 149 0.16 5.41 11.97
CA ALA A 149 1.41 6.16 12.17
C ALA A 149 1.68 7.14 11.01
N GLY A 150 1.61 6.68 9.76
CA GLY A 150 1.82 7.56 8.59
C GLY A 150 0.77 8.67 8.48
N LEU A 151 -0.48 8.41 8.87
CA LEU A 151 -1.53 9.45 8.90
C LEU A 151 -1.30 10.45 10.05
N ALA A 152 -0.75 10.02 11.18
CA ALA A 152 -0.36 10.91 12.26
C ALA A 152 0.77 11.86 11.82
N GLU A 153 1.79 11.35 11.13
CA GLU A 153 2.86 12.17 10.53
C GLU A 153 2.29 13.22 9.53
N PHE A 154 1.31 12.83 8.73
CA PHE A 154 0.61 13.77 7.83
C PHE A 154 -0.12 14.87 8.61
N VAL A 155 -0.86 14.53 9.67
CA VAL A 155 -1.57 15.51 10.51
C VAL A 155 -0.59 16.45 11.21
N ASP A 156 0.56 15.94 11.67
CA ASP A 156 1.63 16.76 12.24
C ASP A 156 2.20 17.75 11.21
N ALA A 157 2.44 17.30 9.99
CA ALA A 157 2.88 18.16 8.90
C ALA A 157 1.82 19.23 8.52
N LEU A 158 0.54 18.88 8.55
CA LEU A 158 -0.57 19.80 8.31
C LEU A 158 -0.65 20.86 9.42
N SER A 159 -0.55 20.45 10.70
CA SER A 159 -0.60 21.37 11.84
C SER A 159 0.59 22.30 11.94
N ALA A 160 1.72 21.92 11.38
CA ALA A 160 2.93 22.79 11.28
C ALA A 160 2.74 23.97 10.30
N ARG A 161 1.71 23.93 9.44
CA ARG A 161 1.40 24.99 8.47
C ARG A 161 0.34 25.97 8.95
N GLY A 162 -0.43 25.61 9.99
CA GLY A 162 -1.47 26.46 10.58
C GLY A 162 -2.28 25.71 11.63
N PRO A 163 -3.16 26.41 12.35
CA PRO A 163 -3.98 25.78 13.39
C PRO A 163 -4.95 24.75 12.80
N LEU A 164 -5.28 23.73 13.59
CA LEU A 164 -6.39 22.81 13.33
C LEU A 164 -7.62 23.26 14.13
N ALA A 165 -8.82 22.97 13.58
CA ALA A 165 -10.10 23.23 14.23
C ALA A 165 -10.44 22.21 15.32
N VAL A 166 -9.72 21.09 15.37
CA VAL A 166 -9.94 19.97 16.28
C VAL A 166 -8.62 19.51 16.92
N ASP A 167 -8.69 18.79 18.03
CA ASP A 167 -7.50 18.21 18.65
C ASP A 167 -6.80 17.22 17.71
N ARG A 168 -5.46 17.12 17.86
CA ARG A 168 -4.60 16.24 17.05
C ARG A 168 -5.12 14.80 17.00
N ALA A 169 -5.57 14.22 18.12
CA ALA A 169 -6.07 12.85 18.15
C ALA A 169 -7.33 12.69 17.28
N VAL A 170 -8.26 13.62 17.40
CA VAL A 170 -9.49 13.67 16.58
C VAL A 170 -9.16 13.87 15.12
N ALA A 171 -8.18 14.73 14.79
CA ALA A 171 -7.73 14.93 13.41
C ALA A 171 -7.17 13.63 12.80
N VAL A 172 -6.31 12.91 13.53
CA VAL A 172 -5.75 11.62 13.07
C VAL A 172 -6.86 10.59 12.83
N ASP A 173 -7.79 10.46 13.76
CA ASP A 173 -8.91 9.49 13.64
C ASP A 173 -9.88 9.89 12.52
N THR A 174 -10.10 11.19 12.29
CA THR A 174 -10.89 11.69 11.17
C THR A 174 -10.25 11.32 9.83
N VAL A 175 -8.96 11.59 9.67
CA VAL A 175 -8.22 11.22 8.44
C VAL A 175 -8.20 9.71 8.27
N TRP A 176 -7.99 8.94 9.36
CA TRP A 176 -7.97 7.48 9.33
C TRP A 176 -9.31 6.90 8.87
N ALA A 177 -10.43 7.45 9.34
CA ALA A 177 -11.77 7.00 8.97
C ALA A 177 -12.14 7.40 7.54
N LEU A 178 -11.97 8.68 7.16
CA LEU A 178 -12.38 9.19 5.85
C LEU A 178 -11.50 8.69 4.71
N ALA A 179 -10.20 8.51 4.93
CA ALA A 179 -9.27 7.94 3.95
C ALA A 179 -9.12 6.41 4.10
N SER A 180 -10.20 5.69 4.45
CA SER A 180 -10.16 4.23 4.62
C SER A 180 -10.44 3.47 3.32
N PRO A 181 -9.87 2.26 3.16
CA PRO A 181 -10.23 1.35 2.08
C PRO A 181 -11.72 1.04 2.03
N ASP A 182 -12.35 0.87 3.21
CA ASP A 182 -13.78 0.52 3.33
C ASP A 182 -14.67 1.63 2.80
N LEU A 183 -14.44 2.87 3.21
CA LEU A 183 -15.22 4.01 2.76
C LEU A 183 -15.04 4.26 1.27
N GLN A 184 -13.81 4.13 0.78
CA GLN A 184 -13.55 4.20 -0.66
C GLN A 184 -14.32 3.13 -1.43
N GLN A 185 -14.29 1.87 -1.00
CA GLN A 185 -15.04 0.80 -1.64
C GLN A 185 -16.56 1.03 -1.58
N LEU A 186 -17.06 1.52 -0.45
CA LEU A 186 -18.48 1.86 -0.29
C LEU A 186 -18.90 2.92 -1.32
N LEU A 187 -18.19 4.02 -1.42
CA LEU A 187 -18.56 5.13 -2.29
C LEU A 187 -18.26 4.84 -3.77
N MET A 188 -17.09 4.31 -4.10
CA MET A 188 -16.73 4.08 -5.50
C MET A 188 -17.38 2.81 -6.08
N ARG A 189 -17.37 1.68 -5.37
CA ARG A 189 -17.89 0.41 -5.92
C ARG A 189 -19.41 0.27 -5.75
N ARG A 190 -19.95 0.60 -4.55
CA ARG A 190 -21.39 0.41 -4.29
C ARG A 190 -22.23 1.60 -4.73
N ARG A 191 -21.69 2.85 -4.61
CA ARG A 191 -22.40 4.08 -4.98
C ARG A 191 -22.00 4.59 -6.37
N GLY A 192 -21.03 4.00 -7.04
CA GLY A 192 -20.60 4.34 -8.40
C GLY A 192 -19.87 5.69 -8.54
N TRP A 193 -19.26 6.18 -7.46
CA TRP A 193 -18.51 7.42 -7.54
C TRP A 193 -17.27 7.27 -8.41
N SER A 194 -16.96 8.32 -9.20
CA SER A 194 -15.69 8.38 -9.91
C SER A 194 -14.53 8.67 -8.95
N ARG A 195 -13.31 8.36 -9.39
CA ARG A 195 -12.10 8.72 -8.64
C ARG A 195 -12.06 10.22 -8.34
N SER A 196 -12.33 11.07 -9.33
CA SER A 196 -12.32 12.52 -9.16
C SER A 196 -13.34 12.98 -8.12
N ALA A 197 -14.56 12.46 -8.18
CA ALA A 197 -15.61 12.80 -7.22
C ALA A 197 -15.21 12.43 -5.79
N TYR A 198 -14.65 11.22 -5.59
CA TYR A 198 -14.18 10.78 -4.27
C TYR A 198 -12.99 11.62 -3.79
N THR A 199 -12.03 11.91 -4.66
CA THR A 199 -10.86 12.75 -4.33
C THR A 199 -11.26 14.15 -3.88
N THR A 200 -12.13 14.82 -4.64
CA THR A 200 -12.63 16.17 -4.32
C THR A 200 -13.40 16.14 -2.99
N TRP A 201 -14.34 15.21 -2.85
CA TRP A 201 -15.12 15.05 -1.62
C TRP A 201 -14.25 14.82 -0.39
N LEU A 202 -13.21 13.97 -0.51
CA LEU A 202 -12.30 13.68 0.60
C LEU A 202 -11.53 14.94 1.02
N ALA A 203 -10.94 15.66 0.06
CA ALA A 203 -10.22 16.90 0.32
C ALA A 203 -11.10 17.97 1.00
N GLU A 204 -12.31 18.19 0.46
CA GLU A 204 -13.24 19.16 1.01
C GLU A 204 -13.78 18.77 2.39
N SER A 205 -14.08 17.48 2.61
CA SER A 205 -14.55 16.97 3.90
C SER A 205 -13.48 17.16 4.96
N LEU A 206 -12.23 16.79 4.65
CA LEU A 206 -11.09 16.99 5.56
C LEU A 206 -10.88 18.48 5.83
N ALA A 207 -10.95 19.35 4.82
CA ALA A 207 -10.79 20.79 5.01
C ALA A 207 -11.86 21.39 5.93
N ARG A 208 -13.13 20.99 5.75
CA ARG A 208 -14.25 21.48 6.60
C ARG A 208 -14.14 21.04 8.05
N ILE A 209 -13.58 19.85 8.31
CA ILE A 209 -13.48 19.31 9.66
C ILE A 209 -12.20 19.74 10.36
N LEU A 210 -11.09 19.78 9.62
CA LEU A 210 -9.76 19.96 10.22
C LEU A 210 -9.28 21.40 10.25
N LEU A 211 -9.77 22.27 9.35
CA LEU A 211 -9.29 23.66 9.26
C LEU A 211 -10.30 24.63 9.86
N PRO A 212 -9.82 25.72 10.50
CA PRO A 212 -10.69 26.83 10.91
C PRO A 212 -11.45 27.41 9.72
N GLY A 213 -12.67 27.87 9.96
CA GLY A 213 -13.51 28.54 8.97
C GLY A 213 -12.97 29.90 8.50
#